data_96487a0d5b0a2d1585e4978abaf2dd1c
#
_entry.id   96487a0d5b0a2d1585e4978abaf2dd1c
#
_cell.length_a   1.000
_cell.length_b   1.000
_cell.length_c   1.000
_cell.angle_alpha   90.00
_cell.angle_beta   90.00
_cell.angle_gamma   90.00
#
_symmetry.space_group_name_H-M   'P 1'
#
loop_
_entity.id
_entity.type
_entity.pdbx_description
1 polymer ?
#
loop_
_entity_poly.entity_id
_entity_poly.type
_entity_poly.pdbx_seq_one_letter_code
_entity_poly.pdbx_strand_id
1 'polypeptide(L)'
;MFFKAMIDHNGCWSQVLSGYDNIIGELMFQNVREDSIDATVLFKCIQRNGKKVFPSFFEELENHSRILSFKSTISLDHGNCRVVRLEASRDVSFSDLLLRSDTYTIKEFFIKGYELWYWFVGTSNMNYFLEQVKPRTKSIKIKNLGNSLSLEQFTWLNEPMTPPQEEILGELFHNGYFEKSQRPGLRDISKKMNISKSSLARKYRNAIGTLVTNHVAKIKKMNELLELDL
;
A
#
# COMPACT_ATOMS: atom_id res chain seq x y z
N MET A 1 -16.36 -0.70 14.10
CA MET A 1 -16.20 -1.95 13.33
C MET A 1 -15.28 -1.72 12.15
N PHE A 2 -14.53 -2.74 11.78
CA PHE A 2 -13.65 -2.71 10.62
C PHE A 2 -14.31 -3.38 9.41
N PHE A 3 -14.12 -2.76 8.25
CA PHE A 3 -14.70 -3.22 7.00
C PHE A 3 -13.66 -3.23 5.90
N LYS A 4 -13.84 -4.17 4.97
CA LYS A 4 -13.21 -4.19 3.66
C LYS A 4 -14.32 -3.99 2.63
N ALA A 5 -14.12 -3.05 1.71
CA ALA A 5 -15.03 -2.90 0.59
C ALA A 5 -14.28 -2.89 -0.73
N MET A 6 -14.91 -3.47 -1.72
CA MET A 6 -14.52 -3.37 -3.11
C MET A 6 -15.59 -2.59 -3.84
N ILE A 7 -15.19 -1.51 -4.49
CA ILE A 7 -16.08 -0.51 -5.06
C ILE A 7 -15.76 -0.34 -6.54
N ASP A 8 -16.75 -0.53 -7.40
CA ASP A 8 -16.71 -0.06 -8.78
C ASP A 8 -17.33 1.33 -8.82
N HIS A 9 -16.49 2.32 -8.93
CA HIS A 9 -16.85 3.73 -8.79
C HIS A 9 -17.17 4.36 -10.16
N ASN A 10 -18.34 4.96 -10.28
CA ASN A 10 -18.77 5.59 -11.52
C ASN A 10 -17.85 6.76 -11.92
N GLY A 11 -17.21 6.64 -13.10
CA GLY A 11 -16.41 7.70 -13.68
C GLY A 11 -15.13 8.04 -12.91
N CYS A 12 -14.67 7.20 -11.98
CA CYS A 12 -13.41 7.41 -11.29
C CYS A 12 -12.21 7.15 -12.22
N TRP A 13 -11.15 7.90 -12.02
CA TRP A 13 -9.89 7.69 -12.73
C TRP A 13 -9.27 6.30 -12.45
N SER A 14 -9.62 5.66 -11.33
CA SER A 14 -9.20 4.30 -11.01
C SER A 14 -9.62 3.29 -12.08
N GLN A 15 -10.66 3.59 -12.86
CA GLN A 15 -11.14 2.73 -13.96
C GLN A 15 -10.10 2.56 -15.08
N VAL A 16 -9.13 3.45 -15.24
CA VAL A 16 -7.99 3.28 -16.16
C VAL A 16 -7.25 1.98 -15.87
N LEU A 17 -7.18 1.57 -14.60
CA LEU A 17 -6.52 0.32 -14.20
C LEU A 17 -7.22 -0.95 -14.70
N SER A 18 -8.44 -0.87 -15.24
CA SER A 18 -9.11 -2.04 -15.83
C SER A 18 -8.39 -2.58 -17.07
N GLY A 19 -7.61 -1.75 -17.76
CA GLY A 19 -6.74 -2.15 -18.88
C GLY A 19 -5.35 -2.66 -18.46
N TYR A 20 -5.04 -2.69 -17.14
CA TYR A 20 -3.69 -2.93 -16.63
C TYR A 20 -3.67 -3.89 -15.45
N ASP A 21 -3.93 -5.18 -15.71
CA ASP A 21 -4.02 -6.23 -14.68
C ASP A 21 -2.77 -6.39 -13.78
N ASN A 22 -1.64 -5.89 -14.24
CA ASN A 22 -0.37 -5.98 -13.55
C ASN A 22 0.04 -4.70 -12.79
N ILE A 23 -0.82 -3.68 -12.76
CA ILE A 23 -0.59 -2.45 -12.00
C ILE A 23 -1.52 -2.39 -10.80
N ILE A 24 -0.95 -2.08 -9.64
CA ILE A 24 -1.67 -1.76 -8.40
C ILE A 24 -1.31 -0.33 -8.00
N GLY A 25 -2.32 0.48 -7.71
CA GLY A 25 -2.18 1.77 -7.04
C GLY A 25 -2.40 1.63 -5.53
N GLU A 26 -1.60 2.30 -4.72
CA GLU A 26 -1.74 2.41 -3.27
C GLU A 26 -1.81 3.88 -2.91
N LEU A 27 -2.91 4.33 -2.33
CA LEU A 27 -3.03 5.69 -1.82
C LEU A 27 -2.07 5.88 -0.65
N MET A 28 -1.12 6.80 -0.81
CA MET A 28 -0.15 7.15 0.22
C MET A 28 -0.63 8.31 1.07
N PHE A 29 -1.22 9.30 0.42
CA PHE A 29 -1.69 10.53 1.05
C PHE A 29 -2.77 11.18 0.18
N GLN A 30 -3.75 11.82 0.82
CA GLN A 30 -4.71 12.69 0.14
C GLN A 30 -5.01 13.93 0.97
N ASN A 31 -5.26 15.03 0.28
CA ASN A 31 -5.77 16.25 0.83
C ASN A 31 -7.01 16.68 0.07
N VAL A 32 -8.14 16.74 0.77
CA VAL A 32 -9.44 17.10 0.19
C VAL A 32 -9.58 18.62 0.25
N ARG A 33 -9.78 19.24 -0.90
CA ARG A 33 -10.05 20.66 -1.06
C ARG A 33 -11.53 20.87 -1.41
N GLU A 34 -11.93 22.10 -1.62
CA GLU A 34 -13.32 22.45 -1.93
C GLU A 34 -13.81 21.77 -3.21
N ASP A 35 -13.05 21.85 -4.30
CA ASP A 35 -13.45 21.35 -5.62
C ASP A 35 -12.56 20.19 -6.13
N SER A 36 -11.49 19.87 -5.44
CA SER A 36 -10.50 18.88 -5.89
C SER A 36 -9.96 18.03 -4.74
N ILE A 37 -9.29 16.94 -5.12
CA ILE A 37 -8.52 16.07 -4.24
C ILE A 37 -7.09 15.99 -4.76
N ASP A 38 -6.16 16.44 -3.93
CA ASP A 38 -4.72 16.28 -4.17
C ASP A 38 -4.28 14.96 -3.56
N ALA A 39 -3.95 13.99 -4.39
CA ALA A 39 -3.58 12.63 -3.97
C ALA A 39 -2.16 12.28 -4.37
N THR A 40 -1.47 11.57 -3.49
CA THR A 40 -0.19 10.93 -3.78
C THR A 40 -0.40 9.42 -3.81
N VAL A 41 -0.16 8.80 -4.95
CA VAL A 41 -0.39 7.38 -5.19
C VAL A 41 0.92 6.70 -5.57
N LEU A 42 1.19 5.55 -4.95
CA LEU A 42 2.28 4.66 -5.34
C LEU A 42 1.75 3.59 -6.28
N PHE A 43 2.11 3.67 -7.55
CA PHE A 43 1.83 2.63 -8.54
C PHE A 43 2.96 1.61 -8.58
N LYS A 44 2.60 0.32 -8.53
CA LYS A 44 3.51 -0.83 -8.58
C LYS A 44 3.17 -1.73 -9.75
N CYS A 45 4.16 -2.07 -10.57
CA CYS A 45 4.02 -3.08 -11.61
C CYS A 45 4.52 -4.42 -11.09
N ILE A 46 3.61 -5.38 -10.92
CA ILE A 46 3.88 -6.68 -10.28
C ILE A 46 4.79 -7.56 -11.15
N GLN A 47 4.62 -7.53 -12.46
CA GLN A 47 5.42 -8.34 -13.41
C GLN A 47 6.80 -7.76 -13.70
N ARG A 48 7.23 -6.72 -12.98
CA ARG A 48 8.53 -6.05 -13.15
C ARG A 48 8.83 -5.57 -14.57
N ASN A 49 7.82 -5.27 -15.37
CA ASN A 49 7.91 -4.69 -16.70
C ASN A 49 7.43 -3.22 -16.75
N GLY A 50 7.47 -2.54 -15.61
CA GLY A 50 6.94 -1.18 -15.43
C GLY A 50 7.49 -0.16 -16.42
N LYS A 51 8.77 -0.26 -16.83
CA LYS A 51 9.35 0.62 -17.85
C LYS A 51 8.61 0.59 -19.18
N LYS A 52 7.98 -0.54 -19.51
CA LYS A 52 7.22 -0.73 -20.76
C LYS A 52 5.75 -0.33 -20.60
N VAL A 53 5.18 -0.58 -19.44
CA VAL A 53 3.74 -0.46 -19.20
C VAL A 53 3.36 0.93 -18.68
N PHE A 54 4.16 1.52 -17.80
CA PHE A 54 3.84 2.82 -17.21
C PHE A 54 3.68 3.97 -18.22
N PRO A 55 4.43 4.08 -19.32
CA PRO A 55 4.24 5.19 -20.25
C PRO A 55 2.79 5.27 -20.77
N SER A 56 2.24 4.18 -21.31
CA SER A 56 0.86 4.16 -21.80
C SER A 56 -0.17 4.30 -20.67
N PHE A 57 0.07 3.66 -19.52
CA PHE A 57 -0.80 3.81 -18.37
C PHE A 57 -0.90 5.27 -17.90
N PHE A 58 0.23 5.97 -17.80
CA PHE A 58 0.22 7.36 -17.33
C PHE A 58 -0.33 8.32 -18.40
N GLU A 59 -0.16 8.05 -19.67
CA GLU A 59 -0.79 8.80 -20.76
C GLU A 59 -2.33 8.70 -20.67
N GLU A 60 -2.87 7.50 -20.47
CA GLU A 60 -4.32 7.30 -20.26
C GLU A 60 -4.81 7.96 -18.98
N LEU A 61 -4.04 7.83 -17.88
CA LEU A 61 -4.39 8.44 -16.61
C LEU A 61 -4.40 9.97 -16.67
N GLU A 62 -3.41 10.58 -17.32
CA GLU A 62 -3.31 12.03 -17.49
C GLU A 62 -4.45 12.59 -18.36
N ASN A 63 -4.86 11.84 -19.37
CA ASN A 63 -5.95 12.22 -20.26
C ASN A 63 -7.35 11.91 -19.71
N HIS A 64 -7.45 11.31 -18.53
CA HIS A 64 -8.74 11.00 -17.92
C HIS A 64 -9.47 12.28 -17.51
N SER A 65 -10.75 12.44 -17.88
CA SER A 65 -11.54 13.66 -17.68
C SER A 65 -11.65 14.15 -16.22
N ARG A 66 -11.37 13.28 -15.24
CA ARG A 66 -11.39 13.62 -13.81
C ARG A 66 -10.03 13.99 -13.25
N ILE A 67 -8.98 13.89 -14.02
CA ILE A 67 -7.65 14.34 -13.61
C ILE A 67 -7.49 15.79 -14.04
N LEU A 68 -7.33 16.67 -13.05
CA LEU A 68 -7.15 18.11 -13.26
C LEU A 68 -5.68 18.46 -13.45
N SER A 69 -4.79 17.77 -12.75
CA SER A 69 -3.34 17.91 -12.94
C SER A 69 -2.62 16.61 -12.60
N PHE A 70 -1.56 16.33 -13.33
CA PHE A 70 -0.74 15.12 -13.17
C PHE A 70 0.73 15.50 -13.06
N LYS A 71 1.39 15.04 -12.01
CA LYS A 71 2.83 15.25 -11.80
C LYS A 71 3.47 13.94 -11.39
N SER A 72 4.20 13.29 -12.31
CA SER A 72 5.05 12.17 -11.93
C SER A 72 6.19 12.67 -11.07
N THR A 73 6.40 12.06 -9.91
CA THR A 73 7.37 12.55 -8.94
C THR A 73 8.64 11.68 -8.92
N ILE A 74 8.54 10.41 -8.60
CA ILE A 74 9.72 9.56 -8.33
C ILE A 74 9.57 8.20 -8.99
N SER A 75 10.65 7.75 -9.63
CA SER A 75 10.80 6.39 -10.14
C SER A 75 11.58 5.55 -9.12
N LEU A 76 11.01 4.47 -8.67
CA LEU A 76 11.58 3.55 -7.70
C LEU A 76 11.69 2.13 -8.29
N ASP A 77 12.45 1.26 -7.62
CA ASP A 77 12.62 -0.16 -7.99
C ASP A 77 12.91 -0.36 -9.49
N HIS A 78 13.96 0.32 -9.98
CA HIS A 78 14.39 0.24 -11.39
C HIS A 78 13.30 0.55 -12.41
N GLY A 79 12.28 1.32 -12.02
CA GLY A 79 11.15 1.72 -12.87
C GLY A 79 9.91 0.84 -12.74
N ASN A 80 9.89 -0.10 -11.80
CA ASN A 80 8.69 -0.92 -11.52
C ASN A 80 7.73 -0.29 -10.52
N CYS A 81 8.16 0.78 -9.86
CA CYS A 81 7.30 1.57 -8.98
C CYS A 81 7.39 3.05 -9.36
N ARG A 82 6.27 3.75 -9.24
CA ARG A 82 6.17 5.20 -9.48
C ARG A 82 5.34 5.84 -8.37
N VAL A 83 5.88 6.86 -7.75
CA VAL A 83 5.11 7.76 -6.90
C VAL A 83 4.61 8.89 -7.76
N VAL A 84 3.31 9.09 -7.78
CA VAL A 84 2.64 10.11 -8.58
C VAL A 84 1.82 10.99 -7.67
N ARG A 85 1.93 12.29 -7.85
CA ARG A 85 0.99 13.26 -7.30
C ARG A 85 0.04 13.66 -8.39
N LEU A 86 -1.24 13.54 -8.13
CA LEU A 86 -2.31 13.94 -9.03
C LEU A 86 -3.35 14.78 -8.29
N GLU A 87 -4.00 15.64 -9.02
CA GLU A 87 -5.17 16.36 -8.58
C GLU A 87 -6.38 15.90 -9.38
N ALA A 88 -7.40 15.40 -8.70
CA ALA A 88 -8.60 14.88 -9.31
C ALA A 88 -9.83 15.70 -8.88
N SER A 89 -10.87 15.72 -9.74
CA SER A 89 -12.14 16.34 -9.41
C SER A 89 -12.80 15.63 -8.23
N ARG A 90 -13.37 16.41 -7.31
CA ARG A 90 -14.01 15.93 -6.09
C ARG A 90 -15.44 15.42 -6.30
N ASP A 91 -16.12 15.84 -7.34
CA ASP A 91 -17.55 15.59 -7.56
C ASP A 91 -17.97 14.11 -7.59
N VAL A 92 -17.04 13.22 -7.88
CA VAL A 92 -17.24 11.76 -7.86
C VAL A 92 -16.58 11.05 -6.68
N SER A 93 -15.89 11.76 -5.80
CA SER A 93 -15.15 11.16 -4.69
C SER A 93 -16.04 10.80 -3.50
N PHE A 94 -15.63 9.77 -2.76
CA PHE A 94 -16.21 9.39 -1.47
C PHE A 94 -15.53 10.07 -0.28
N SER A 95 -14.45 10.81 -0.49
CA SER A 95 -13.67 11.42 0.59
C SER A 95 -14.50 12.32 1.50
N ASP A 96 -15.50 13.01 0.94
CA ASP A 96 -16.46 13.80 1.72
C ASP A 96 -17.32 12.98 2.67
N LEU A 97 -17.79 11.83 2.17
CA LEU A 97 -18.66 10.95 2.93
C LEU A 97 -17.91 10.35 4.10
N LEU A 98 -16.63 10.04 3.89
CA LEU A 98 -15.76 9.54 4.94
C LEU A 98 -15.57 10.58 6.05
N LEU A 99 -15.33 11.84 5.69
CA LEU A 99 -15.17 12.93 6.66
C LEU A 99 -16.43 13.20 7.47
N ARG A 100 -17.63 13.05 6.86
CA ARG A 100 -18.93 13.34 7.51
C ARG A 100 -19.48 12.18 8.34
N SER A 101 -18.96 10.96 8.15
CA SER A 101 -19.55 9.74 8.72
C SER A 101 -18.73 9.14 9.89
N ASP A 102 -17.84 9.89 10.53
CA ASP A 102 -16.91 9.34 11.53
C ASP A 102 -16.22 8.06 11.04
N THR A 103 -15.84 8.07 9.78
CA THR A 103 -15.21 6.94 9.11
C THR A 103 -13.75 7.25 8.89
N TYR A 104 -12.89 6.35 9.28
CA TYR A 104 -11.45 6.48 9.08
C TYR A 104 -10.98 5.50 8.03
N THR A 105 -10.49 6.03 6.90
CA THR A 105 -9.80 5.21 5.90
C THR A 105 -8.45 4.81 6.45
N ILE A 106 -8.22 3.49 6.51
CA ILE A 106 -6.97 2.93 6.98
C ILE A 106 -6.04 2.71 5.80
N LYS A 107 -6.58 2.19 4.70
CA LYS A 107 -5.86 1.89 3.47
C LYS A 107 -6.80 1.90 2.28
N GLU A 108 -6.27 2.35 1.15
CA GLU A 108 -6.97 2.34 -0.12
C GLU A 108 -6.04 1.86 -1.22
N PHE A 109 -6.56 0.96 -2.06
CA PHE A 109 -5.87 0.45 -3.24
C PHE A 109 -6.74 0.59 -4.47
N PHE A 110 -6.09 0.75 -5.59
CA PHE A 110 -6.69 0.80 -6.91
C PHE A 110 -6.18 -0.40 -7.71
N ILE A 111 -7.08 -1.25 -8.17
CA ILE A 111 -6.73 -2.49 -8.83
C ILE A 111 -7.80 -2.91 -9.85
N LYS A 112 -7.42 -3.21 -11.08
CA LYS A 112 -8.34 -3.67 -12.15
C LYS A 112 -9.58 -2.79 -12.31
N GLY A 113 -9.45 -1.48 -12.09
CA GLY A 113 -10.57 -0.53 -12.16
C GLY A 113 -11.42 -0.42 -10.89
N TYR A 114 -11.15 -1.20 -9.86
CA TYR A 114 -11.83 -1.15 -8.57
C TYR A 114 -11.02 -0.38 -7.55
N GLU A 115 -11.74 0.21 -6.59
CA GLU A 115 -11.20 0.75 -5.36
C GLU A 115 -11.38 -0.26 -4.23
N LEU A 116 -10.31 -0.66 -3.59
CA LEU A 116 -10.31 -1.56 -2.45
C LEU A 116 -10.01 -0.78 -1.19
N TRP A 117 -11.00 -0.63 -0.35
CA TRP A 117 -10.94 0.18 0.85
C TRP A 117 -10.92 -0.66 2.10
N TYR A 118 -10.07 -0.27 3.04
CA TYR A 118 -10.10 -0.74 4.42
C TYR A 118 -10.42 0.45 5.31
N TRP A 119 -11.51 0.38 6.03
CA TRP A 119 -11.95 1.48 6.89
C TRP A 119 -12.44 1.02 8.24
N PHE A 120 -12.43 1.95 9.19
CA PHE A 120 -13.10 1.84 10.46
C PHE A 120 -14.33 2.75 10.46
N VAL A 121 -15.49 2.23 10.82
CA VAL A 121 -16.75 2.97 10.88
C VAL A 121 -17.36 2.82 12.28
N GLY A 122 -17.83 3.90 12.87
CA GLY A 122 -18.73 3.88 14.00
C GLY A 122 -20.01 3.13 13.62
N THR A 123 -20.48 2.25 14.49
CA THR A 123 -21.62 1.36 14.21
C THR A 123 -22.91 2.09 13.85
N SER A 124 -23.09 3.31 14.37
CA SER A 124 -24.24 4.18 14.10
C SER A 124 -24.27 4.75 12.68
N ASN A 125 -23.14 4.79 12.00
CA ASN A 125 -22.98 5.56 10.76
C ASN A 125 -22.94 4.71 9.49
N MET A 126 -22.90 3.38 9.62
CA MET A 126 -22.77 2.47 8.48
C MET A 126 -23.93 2.57 7.49
N ASN A 127 -25.18 2.59 7.99
CA ASN A 127 -26.35 2.68 7.12
C ASN A 127 -26.36 4.00 6.35
N TYR A 128 -26.10 5.11 7.03
CA TYR A 128 -25.97 6.42 6.40
C TYR A 128 -24.89 6.40 5.32
N PHE A 129 -23.71 5.87 5.62
CA PHE A 129 -22.63 5.76 4.65
C PHE A 129 -23.03 4.96 3.41
N LEU A 130 -23.65 3.79 3.60
CA LEU A 130 -24.10 2.94 2.50
C LEU A 130 -25.17 3.58 1.61
N GLU A 131 -26.10 4.31 2.20
CA GLU A 131 -27.14 5.05 1.47
C GLU A 131 -26.52 6.15 0.57
N GLN A 132 -25.44 6.77 1.03
CA GLN A 132 -24.75 7.82 0.27
C GLN A 132 -23.81 7.26 -0.82
N VAL A 133 -23.23 6.07 -0.60
CA VAL A 133 -22.26 5.44 -1.51
C VAL A 133 -22.97 4.75 -2.67
N LYS A 134 -24.05 4.01 -2.42
CA LYS A 134 -24.77 3.22 -3.43
C LYS A 134 -25.12 3.98 -4.72
N PRO A 135 -25.63 5.22 -4.67
CA PRO A 135 -25.98 5.95 -5.89
C PRO A 135 -24.78 6.34 -6.78
N ARG A 136 -23.57 6.32 -6.21
CA ARG A 136 -22.33 6.75 -6.86
C ARG A 136 -21.51 5.59 -7.41
N THR A 137 -21.96 4.36 -7.18
CA THR A 137 -21.24 3.14 -7.55
C THR A 137 -22.05 2.30 -8.54
N LYS A 138 -21.34 1.60 -9.43
CA LYS A 138 -21.94 0.51 -10.24
C LYS A 138 -22.14 -0.73 -9.38
N SER A 139 -21.17 -1.01 -8.52
CA SER A 139 -21.27 -2.12 -7.56
C SER A 139 -20.43 -1.84 -6.31
N ILE A 140 -20.88 -2.42 -5.20
CA ILE A 140 -20.13 -2.41 -3.94
C ILE A 140 -20.27 -3.76 -3.26
N LYS A 141 -19.15 -4.39 -2.93
CA LYS A 141 -19.09 -5.60 -2.11
C LYS A 141 -18.43 -5.26 -0.79
N ILE A 142 -19.11 -5.52 0.32
CA ILE A 142 -18.63 -5.18 1.66
C ILE A 142 -18.48 -6.44 2.51
N LYS A 143 -17.33 -6.57 3.16
CA LYS A 143 -17.05 -7.60 4.14
C LYS A 143 -16.80 -6.96 5.50
N ASN A 144 -17.59 -7.37 6.51
CA ASN A 144 -17.34 -7.02 7.90
C ASN A 144 -16.16 -7.86 8.42
N LEU A 145 -15.16 -7.20 8.98
CA LEU A 145 -13.96 -7.81 9.53
C LEU A 145 -14.00 -7.92 11.07
N GLY A 146 -15.10 -7.45 11.70
CA GLY A 146 -15.28 -7.50 13.14
C GLY A 146 -14.84 -6.24 13.88
N ASN A 147 -14.79 -6.34 15.22
CA ASN A 147 -14.41 -5.24 16.11
C ASN A 147 -12.90 -5.21 16.41
N SER A 148 -12.22 -6.31 16.18
CA SER A 148 -10.78 -6.39 16.32
C SER A 148 -10.18 -6.90 15.02
N LEU A 149 -9.26 -6.12 14.45
CA LEU A 149 -8.41 -6.61 13.39
C LEU A 149 -7.18 -7.23 14.05
N SER A 150 -6.90 -8.48 13.74
CA SER A 150 -5.58 -9.02 14.03
C SER A 150 -4.54 -8.28 13.20
N LEU A 151 -3.34 -8.10 13.75
CA LEU A 151 -2.20 -7.54 13.01
C LEU A 151 -1.98 -8.25 11.65
N GLU A 152 -2.31 -9.53 11.55
CA GLU A 152 -2.28 -10.32 10.32
C GLU A 152 -3.27 -9.86 9.26
N GLN A 153 -4.40 -9.27 9.64
CA GLN A 153 -5.37 -8.67 8.73
C GLN A 153 -4.94 -7.29 8.25
N PHE A 154 -4.08 -6.62 9.02
CA PHE A 154 -3.34 -5.43 8.63
C PHE A 154 -1.92 -5.77 8.13
N THR A 155 -1.75 -6.77 7.32
CA THR A 155 -0.43 -7.19 6.79
C THR A 155 0.30 -6.12 5.96
N TRP A 156 -0.25 -4.93 5.89
CA TRP A 156 0.42 -3.71 5.42
C TRP A 156 1.32 -3.09 6.49
N LEU A 157 0.95 -3.24 7.75
CA LEU A 157 1.83 -3.03 8.89
C LEU A 157 2.63 -4.33 9.00
N ASN A 158 3.86 -4.31 8.49
CA ASN A 158 4.83 -5.35 8.82
C ASN A 158 4.74 -5.57 10.34
N GLU A 159 4.75 -6.81 10.81
CA GLU A 159 5.01 -7.03 12.23
C GLU A 159 6.26 -6.20 12.57
N PRO A 160 6.13 -5.23 13.48
CA PRO A 160 7.27 -4.41 13.80
C PRO A 160 8.38 -5.34 14.27
N MET A 161 9.56 -5.18 13.74
CA MET A 161 10.71 -5.85 14.31
C MET A 161 10.83 -5.43 15.77
N THR A 162 11.18 -6.37 16.63
CA THR A 162 11.44 -6.00 18.02
C THR A 162 12.68 -5.09 18.08
N PRO A 163 12.77 -4.14 19.04
CA PRO A 163 13.93 -3.28 19.17
C PRO A 163 15.28 -4.01 19.15
N PRO A 164 15.43 -5.19 19.82
CA PRO A 164 16.66 -5.98 19.69
C PRO A 164 16.95 -6.52 18.28
N GLN A 165 15.92 -6.76 17.45
CA GLN A 165 16.12 -7.20 16.06
C GLN A 165 16.56 -6.01 15.19
N GLU A 166 15.96 -4.84 15.38
CA GLU A 166 16.33 -3.60 14.69
C GLU A 166 17.76 -3.21 15.02
N GLU A 167 18.14 -3.23 16.30
CA GLU A 167 19.49 -2.96 16.77
C GLU A 167 20.52 -3.85 16.06
N ILE A 168 20.29 -5.16 16.04
CA ILE A 168 21.22 -6.11 15.42
C ILE A 168 21.37 -5.85 13.91
N LEU A 169 20.27 -5.60 13.19
CA LEU A 169 20.36 -5.30 11.77
C LEU A 169 21.01 -3.95 11.50
N GLY A 170 20.72 -2.94 12.33
CA GLY A 170 21.37 -1.65 12.28
C GLY A 170 22.88 -1.76 12.46
N GLU A 171 23.35 -2.48 13.48
CA GLU A 171 24.77 -2.72 13.73
C GLU A 171 25.44 -3.48 12.59
N LEU A 172 24.80 -4.50 12.05
CA LEU A 172 25.31 -5.24 10.89
C LEU A 172 25.39 -4.35 9.65
N PHE A 173 24.40 -3.48 9.42
CA PHE A 173 24.37 -2.54 8.32
C PHE A 173 25.48 -1.48 8.45
N HIS A 174 25.59 -0.82 9.59
CA HIS A 174 26.62 0.21 9.85
C HIS A 174 28.03 -0.34 9.78
N ASN A 175 28.23 -1.63 10.11
CA ASN A 175 29.52 -2.28 9.96
C ASN A 175 29.77 -2.86 8.56
N GLY A 176 28.93 -2.58 7.55
CA GLY A 176 29.13 -2.98 6.15
C GLY A 176 28.91 -4.49 5.89
N TYR A 177 28.20 -5.20 6.77
CA TYR A 177 27.99 -6.64 6.60
C TYR A 177 27.20 -7.00 5.33
N PHE A 178 26.34 -6.10 4.88
CA PHE A 178 25.49 -6.30 3.70
C PHE A 178 26.11 -5.76 2.40
N GLU A 179 27.29 -5.18 2.46
CA GLU A 179 27.98 -4.69 1.27
C GLU A 179 28.44 -5.84 0.37
N LYS A 180 28.49 -5.57 -0.94
CA LYS A 180 28.88 -6.58 -1.93
C LYS A 180 30.37 -6.88 -1.93
N SER A 181 31.21 -5.93 -1.53
CA SER A 181 32.66 -6.02 -1.51
C SER A 181 33.19 -5.77 -0.11
N GLN A 182 34.28 -6.51 0.25
CA GLN A 182 35.02 -6.32 1.52
C GLN A 182 34.19 -6.39 2.81
N ARG A 183 33.09 -7.14 2.81
CA ARG A 183 32.25 -7.27 3.99
C ARG A 183 32.98 -7.94 5.16
N PRO A 184 32.88 -7.40 6.37
CA PRO A 184 33.43 -8.02 7.57
C PRO A 184 32.69 -9.32 7.90
N GLY A 185 33.37 -10.25 8.52
CA GLY A 185 32.74 -11.49 9.02
C GLY A 185 31.93 -11.24 10.30
N LEU A 186 30.97 -12.12 10.59
CA LEU A 186 30.21 -12.07 11.86
C LEU A 186 31.12 -12.12 13.10
N ARG A 187 32.31 -12.73 12.98
CA ARG A 187 33.29 -12.80 14.06
C ARG A 187 33.85 -11.42 14.42
N ASP A 188 34.11 -10.60 13.41
CA ASP A 188 34.70 -9.28 13.61
C ASP A 188 33.67 -8.31 14.19
N ILE A 189 32.44 -8.37 13.68
CA ILE A 189 31.33 -7.58 14.22
C ILE A 189 30.99 -8.00 15.64
N SER A 190 30.96 -9.30 15.94
CA SER A 190 30.66 -9.79 17.30
C SER A 190 31.65 -9.28 18.34
N LYS A 191 32.94 -9.15 17.98
CA LYS A 191 33.95 -8.53 18.84
C LYS A 191 33.66 -7.05 19.10
N LYS A 192 33.27 -6.29 18.06
CA LYS A 192 32.92 -4.88 18.20
C LYS A 192 31.70 -4.67 19.09
N MET A 193 30.71 -5.57 18.98
CA MET A 193 29.50 -5.53 19.77
C MET A 193 29.66 -6.15 21.18
N ASN A 194 30.83 -6.65 21.51
CA ASN A 194 31.11 -7.34 22.78
C ASN A 194 30.13 -8.49 23.09
N ILE A 195 29.77 -9.28 22.08
CA ILE A 195 28.93 -10.48 22.21
C ILE A 195 29.58 -11.68 21.53
N SER A 196 29.17 -12.90 21.91
CA SER A 196 29.69 -14.10 21.24
C SER A 196 29.21 -14.17 19.78
N LYS A 197 30.06 -14.73 18.89
CA LYS A 197 29.70 -14.98 17.49
C LYS A 197 28.41 -15.81 17.37
N SER A 198 28.22 -16.81 18.24
CA SER A 198 27.02 -17.65 18.24
C SER A 198 25.76 -16.86 18.63
N SER A 199 25.88 -15.97 19.63
CA SER A 199 24.79 -15.07 20.00
C SER A 199 24.41 -14.11 18.87
N LEU A 200 25.41 -13.48 18.23
CA LEU A 200 25.18 -12.60 17.07
C LEU A 200 24.51 -13.38 15.94
N ALA A 201 25.03 -14.55 15.59
CA ALA A 201 24.48 -15.38 14.51
C ALA A 201 23.03 -15.80 14.78
N ARG A 202 22.66 -16.13 16.01
CA ARG A 202 21.28 -16.44 16.41
C ARG A 202 20.37 -15.23 16.28
N LYS A 203 20.77 -14.08 16.85
CA LYS A 203 20.00 -12.84 16.80
C LYS A 203 19.80 -12.39 15.35
N TYR A 204 20.85 -12.41 14.53
CA TYR A 204 20.80 -12.10 13.10
C TYR A 204 19.81 -13.01 12.36
N ARG A 205 19.89 -14.34 12.57
CA ARG A 205 18.99 -15.30 11.92
C ARG A 205 17.53 -15.03 12.28
N ASN A 206 17.25 -14.72 13.55
CA ASN A 206 15.90 -14.38 13.98
C ASN A 206 15.41 -13.08 13.33
N ALA A 207 16.25 -12.04 13.28
CA ALA A 207 15.88 -10.76 12.66
C ALA A 207 15.64 -10.90 11.14
N ILE A 208 16.51 -11.62 10.43
CA ILE A 208 16.31 -11.91 9.01
C ILE A 208 15.07 -12.81 8.79
N GLY A 209 14.82 -13.77 9.67
CA GLY A 209 13.61 -14.59 9.64
C GLY A 209 12.35 -13.73 9.67
N THR A 210 12.26 -12.77 10.59
CA THR A 210 11.15 -11.82 10.66
C THR A 210 11.02 -10.99 9.38
N LEU A 211 12.11 -10.43 8.86
CA LEU A 211 12.08 -9.66 7.60
C LEU A 211 11.58 -10.49 6.42
N VAL A 212 12.10 -11.71 6.27
CA VAL A 212 11.71 -12.60 5.16
C VAL A 212 10.25 -13.00 5.29
N THR A 213 9.79 -13.37 6.50
CA THR A 213 8.38 -13.72 6.74
C THR A 213 7.47 -12.54 6.38
N ASN A 214 7.79 -11.34 6.85
CA ASN A 214 7.01 -10.13 6.54
C ASN A 214 6.99 -9.84 5.03
N HIS A 215 8.12 -9.99 4.36
CA HIS A 215 8.20 -9.76 2.92
C HIS A 215 7.38 -10.79 2.12
N VAL A 216 7.46 -12.06 2.48
CA VAL A 216 6.70 -13.14 1.84
C VAL A 216 5.20 -12.97 2.11
N ALA A 217 4.80 -12.64 3.34
CA ALA A 217 3.41 -12.37 3.67
C ALA A 217 2.84 -11.20 2.84
N LYS A 218 3.64 -10.14 2.65
CA LYS A 218 3.27 -9.00 1.79
C LYS A 218 3.08 -9.41 0.32
N ILE A 219 4.00 -10.22 -0.24
CA ILE A 219 3.90 -10.73 -1.62
C ILE A 219 2.63 -11.59 -1.76
N LYS A 220 2.41 -12.53 -0.82
CA LYS A 220 1.23 -13.38 -0.82
C LYS A 220 -0.05 -12.54 -0.83
N LYS A 221 -0.13 -11.53 0.03
CA LYS A 221 -1.28 -10.64 0.11
C LYS A 221 -1.50 -9.84 -1.17
N MET A 222 -0.43 -9.35 -1.80
CA MET A 222 -0.53 -8.67 -3.10
C MET A 222 -1.07 -9.60 -4.18
N ASN A 223 -0.62 -10.86 -4.21
CA ASN A 223 -1.15 -11.86 -5.15
C ASN A 223 -2.63 -12.15 -4.88
N GLU A 224 -3.02 -12.32 -3.61
CA GLU A 224 -4.43 -12.48 -3.24
C GLU A 224 -5.32 -11.30 -3.69
N LEU A 225 -4.76 -10.08 -3.72
CA LEU A 225 -5.47 -8.91 -4.25
C LEU A 225 -5.65 -8.98 -5.76
N LEU A 226 -4.69 -9.58 -6.49
CA LEU A 226 -4.77 -9.77 -7.94
C LEU A 226 -5.71 -10.93 -8.33
N GLU A 227 -5.83 -11.92 -7.46
CA GLU A 227 -6.68 -13.11 -7.62
C GLU A 227 -8.11 -12.91 -7.09
N LEU A 228 -8.46 -11.69 -6.63
CA LEU A 228 -9.85 -11.40 -6.27
C LEU A 228 -10.73 -11.69 -7.48
N ASP A 229 -11.56 -12.73 -7.36
CA ASP A 229 -12.65 -12.98 -8.31
C ASP A 229 -13.61 -11.79 -8.25
N LEU A 230 -13.59 -11.01 -9.32
CA LEU A 230 -14.32 -9.76 -9.49
C LEU A 230 -15.76 -10.04 -9.94
#